data_e75d90724444f16341bcf826183969b0
#
_entry.id   e75d90724444f16341bcf826183969b0
#
_cell.length_a   1.000
_cell.length_b   1.000
_cell.length_c   1.000
_cell.angle_alpha   90.00
_cell.angle_beta   90.00
_cell.angle_gamma   90.00
#
_symmetry.space_group_name_H-M   'P 1'
#
loop_
_entity.id
_entity.type
_entity.pdbx_description
1 polymer ?
#
loop_
_entity_poly.entity_id
_entity_poly.type
_entity_poly.pdbx_seq_one_letter_code
_entity_poly.pdbx_strand_id
1 'polypeptide(L)' 'MKYVCKVCGYVYDEEVEGTPFVELSDDYLCPLCGVGKEEFEVSE' A
#
# COMPACT_ATOMS: atom_id res chain seq x y z
N MET A 1 1.77 10.14 4.43
CA MET A 1 0.47 9.45 4.44
C MET A 1 0.72 7.95 4.45
N LYS A 2 -0.19 7.23 5.04
CA LYS A 2 -0.06 5.78 5.15
C LYS A 2 -1.22 5.10 4.44
N TYR A 3 -0.94 3.94 3.90
CA TYR A 3 -1.95 3.14 3.19
C TYR A 3 -2.02 1.78 3.85
N VAL A 4 -3.22 1.30 4.09
CA VAL A 4 -3.44 0.03 4.80
C VAL A 4 -4.12 -0.95 3.88
N CYS A 5 -3.55 -2.15 3.79
CA CYS A 5 -4.18 -3.23 3.05
C CYS A 5 -5.37 -3.74 3.86
N LYS A 6 -6.55 -3.72 3.24
CA LYS A 6 -7.78 -4.10 3.95
C LYS A 6 -7.88 -5.61 4.17
N VAL A 7 -7.04 -6.38 3.54
CA VAL A 7 -7.11 -7.83 3.60
C VAL A 7 -6.23 -8.37 4.72
N CYS A 8 -4.97 -7.93 4.81
CA CYS A 8 -4.05 -8.47 5.80
C CYS A 8 -3.58 -7.45 6.82
N GLY A 9 -3.91 -6.17 6.62
CA GLY A 9 -3.52 -5.14 7.56
C GLY A 9 -2.12 -4.60 7.37
N TYR A 10 -1.48 -4.92 6.24
CA TYR A 10 -0.15 -4.39 5.96
C TYR A 10 -0.23 -2.86 5.81
N VAL A 11 0.73 -2.17 6.40
CA VAL A 11 0.78 -0.71 6.33
C VAL A 11 1.92 -0.29 5.44
N TYR A 12 1.61 0.48 4.39
CA TYR A 12 2.62 1.08 3.54
C TYR A 12 2.79 2.54 3.97
N ASP A 13 3.97 2.89 4.46
CA ASP A 13 4.26 4.23 4.94
C ASP A 13 5.15 4.92 3.91
N GLU A 14 4.60 5.92 3.23
CA GLU A 14 5.34 6.61 2.18
C GLU A 14 6.60 7.28 2.71
N GLU A 15 6.58 7.73 3.95
CA GLU A 15 7.75 8.40 4.51
C GLU A 15 8.87 7.42 4.79
N VAL A 16 8.53 6.21 5.19
CA VAL A 16 9.53 5.19 5.45
C VAL A 16 10.06 4.61 4.14
N GLU A 17 9.16 4.35 3.20
CA GLU A 17 9.55 3.74 1.93
C GLU A 17 10.23 4.74 0.99
N GLY A 18 9.93 6.01 1.16
CA GLY A 18 10.54 7.04 0.34
C GLY A 18 9.91 7.20 -1.04
N THR A 19 8.83 6.50 -1.32
CA THR A 19 8.15 6.57 -2.61
C THR A 19 6.65 6.76 -2.38
N PRO A 20 6.05 7.78 -3.00
CA PRO A 20 4.60 7.96 -2.86
C PRO A 20 3.83 6.76 -3.40
N PHE A 21 2.78 6.39 -2.70
CA PHE A 21 1.98 5.22 -3.08
C PHE A 21 1.44 5.36 -4.50
N VAL A 22 1.05 6.57 -4.89
CA VAL A 22 0.45 6.81 -6.21
C VAL A 22 1.46 6.58 -7.34
N GLU A 23 2.76 6.59 -7.03
CA GLU A 23 3.78 6.36 -8.03
C GLU A 23 4.15 4.89 -8.17
N LEU A 24 3.61 4.04 -7.32
CA LEU A 24 3.80 2.61 -7.50
C LEU A 24 3.09 2.16 -8.77
N SER A 25 3.62 1.12 -9.41
CA SER A 25 3.01 0.66 -10.65
C SER A 25 1.62 0.11 -10.39
N ASP A 26 0.79 0.10 -11.44
CA ASP A 26 -0.60 -0.33 -11.30
C ASP A 26 -0.72 -1.80 -10.89
N ASP A 27 0.32 -2.58 -11.15
CA ASP A 27 0.30 -4.00 -10.80
C ASP A 27 1.02 -4.27 -9.49
N TYR A 28 1.21 -3.22 -8.67
CA TYR A 28 1.79 -3.40 -7.35
C TYR A 28 0.90 -4.30 -6.51
N LEU A 29 1.51 -5.24 -5.83
CA LEU A 29 0.77 -6.18 -4.99
C LEU A 29 1.25 -6.08 -3.55
N CYS A 30 0.34 -6.35 -2.63
CA CYS A 30 0.67 -6.37 -1.22
C CYS A 30 1.73 -7.46 -0.97
N PRO A 31 2.85 -7.12 -0.33
CA PRO A 31 3.90 -8.11 -0.09
C PRO A 31 3.52 -9.19 0.91
N LEU A 32 2.44 -9.00 1.64
CA LEU A 32 2.03 -9.99 2.64
C LEU A 32 0.94 -10.92 2.12
N CYS A 33 -0.09 -10.37 1.47
CA CYS A 33 -1.21 -11.19 1.03
C CYS A 33 -1.38 -11.22 -0.49
N GLY A 34 -0.72 -10.33 -1.21
CA GLY A 34 -0.71 -10.38 -2.66
C GLY A 34 -1.90 -9.75 -3.37
N VAL A 35 -2.71 -8.98 -2.65
CA VAL A 35 -3.82 -8.28 -3.30
C VAL A 35 -3.30 -7.03 -4.01
N GLY A 36 -4.11 -6.48 -4.92
CA GLY A 36 -3.72 -5.33 -5.69
C GLY A 36 -3.86 -4.02 -4.92
N LYS A 37 -3.46 -2.93 -5.57
CA LYS A 37 -3.50 -1.61 -4.95
C LYS A 37 -4.90 -1.19 -4.55
N GLU A 38 -5.92 -1.69 -5.26
CA GLU A 38 -7.29 -1.30 -4.97
C GLU A 38 -7.74 -1.75 -3.59
N GLU A 39 -7.03 -2.67 -2.98
CA GLU A 39 -7.35 -3.14 -1.64
C GLU A 39 -6.71 -2.29 -0.55
N PHE A 40 -5.90 -1.33 -0.93
CA PHE A 40 -5.32 -0.40 0.02
C PHE A 40 -6.20 0.82 0.18
N GLU A 41 -6.29 1.35 1.40
CA GLU A 41 -6.97 2.61 1.61
C GLU A 41 -6.07 3.53 2.42
N VAL A 42 -6.25 4.83 2.21
CA VAL A 42 -5.42 5.79 2.89
C VAL A 42 -5.78 5.83 4.37
N SER A 43 -4.73 5.85 5.20
CA SER A 43 -4.90 5.89 6.65
C SER A 43 -3.77 6.74 7.19
N GLU A 44 -4.10 7.83 7.83
CA GLU A 44 -3.05 8.70 8.36
C GLU A 44 -2.82 8.52 9.80
#